data_3c1958ddd3f00483e99e7a2833e17282
#
_entry.id   3c1958ddd3f00483e99e7a2833e17282
#
_cell.length_a   1.000
_cell.length_b   1.000
_cell.length_c   1.000
_cell.angle_alpha   90.00
_cell.angle_beta   90.00
_cell.angle_gamma   90.00
#
_symmetry.space_group_name_H-M   'P 1'
#
loop_
_entity.id
_entity.type
_entity.pdbx_description
1 polymer ?
#
loop_
_entity_poly.entity_id
_entity_poly.type
_entity_poly.pdbx_seq_one_letter_code
_entity_poly.pdbx_strand_id
1 'polypeptide(L)'
;MENLEPSTIYYVRAYAISKTYAVGYGKAIKIITLPVGKVIWSYDNGADAAANARINAAVEDAVYYLNTWTSINGLHANVHYGSGTPTADCSYGGWMRVGPNASYQRTGTILHELGHAIGVGTHSMWNGGSTPMREGSGTGYWTGDRATAAVRFFDNSTTSKLNGDGTHMWPYGVNGAHEDTGSTMLYMSNAVIYQALGEDGLPPTGGFCTPAYVFEQEDTIKYYIKSEHQNYGLYTSYLVQNENGHLVWETLTADEALANERAAWYITFNPKNCYYQLRNAATGDYVSYVSTGTNGIRTVAKATVGANENFHLMRSRV
;
A
#
# COMPACT_ATOMS: atom_id res chain seq x y z
N MET A 1 -7.02 -19.62 -8.20
CA MET A 1 -8.32 -19.27 -7.58
C MET A 1 -8.88 -18.13 -8.41
N GLU A 2 -10.10 -18.21 -8.81
CA GLU A 2 -10.75 -17.25 -9.69
C GLU A 2 -12.04 -16.77 -9.04
N ASN A 3 -12.54 -15.62 -9.45
CA ASN A 3 -13.82 -15.05 -9.01
C ASN A 3 -13.95 -14.86 -7.50
N LEU A 4 -12.87 -14.40 -6.85
CA LEU A 4 -12.93 -13.99 -5.45
C LEU A 4 -13.55 -12.60 -5.34
N GLU A 5 -14.48 -12.43 -4.40
CA GLU A 5 -15.07 -11.12 -4.13
C GLU A 5 -14.03 -10.19 -3.45
N PRO A 6 -13.97 -8.90 -3.81
CA PRO A 6 -13.11 -7.92 -3.14
C PRO A 6 -13.48 -7.76 -1.66
N SER A 7 -12.52 -7.31 -0.85
CA SER A 7 -12.71 -7.02 0.58
C SER A 7 -13.30 -8.17 1.39
N THR A 8 -12.99 -9.41 1.00
CA THR A 8 -13.61 -10.62 1.56
C THR A 8 -12.56 -11.54 2.18
N ILE A 9 -12.89 -12.12 3.32
CA ILE A 9 -12.04 -13.09 4.00
C ILE A 9 -12.28 -14.48 3.42
N TYR A 10 -11.18 -15.14 3.04
CA TYR A 10 -11.17 -16.53 2.59
C TYR A 10 -10.22 -17.37 3.42
N TYR A 11 -10.54 -18.66 3.55
CA TYR A 11 -9.63 -19.66 4.10
C TYR A 11 -9.16 -20.57 2.97
N VAL A 12 -7.87 -20.57 2.72
CA VAL A 12 -7.24 -21.26 1.60
C VAL A 12 -6.35 -22.37 2.12
N ARG A 13 -6.44 -23.56 1.50
CA ARG A 13 -5.55 -24.66 1.81
C ARG A 13 -5.14 -25.41 0.55
N ALA A 14 -3.90 -25.88 0.49
CA ALA A 14 -3.47 -26.81 -0.51
C ALA A 14 -4.15 -28.17 -0.31
N TYR A 15 -4.38 -28.92 -1.37
CA TYR A 15 -4.80 -30.29 -1.31
C TYR A 15 -4.03 -31.15 -2.31
N ALA A 16 -3.94 -32.44 -2.01
CA ALA A 16 -3.40 -33.43 -2.92
C ALA A 16 -4.34 -34.61 -3.02
N ILE A 17 -4.47 -35.18 -4.20
CA ILE A 17 -5.28 -36.38 -4.46
C ILE A 17 -4.33 -37.53 -4.77
N SER A 18 -4.41 -38.64 -4.02
CA SER A 18 -3.62 -39.82 -4.28
C SER A 18 -4.09 -40.57 -5.53
N LYS A 19 -3.29 -41.49 -6.01
CA LYS A 19 -3.69 -42.39 -7.13
C LYS A 19 -4.93 -43.22 -6.81
N THR A 20 -5.26 -43.40 -5.53
CA THR A 20 -6.48 -44.10 -5.04
C THR A 20 -7.60 -43.15 -4.68
N TYR A 21 -7.54 -41.91 -5.14
CA TYR A 21 -8.50 -40.85 -4.90
C TYR A 21 -8.71 -40.41 -3.43
N ALA A 22 -7.78 -40.80 -2.54
CA ALA A 22 -7.77 -40.25 -1.20
C ALA A 22 -7.30 -38.79 -1.24
N VAL A 23 -8.01 -37.89 -0.56
CA VAL A 23 -7.69 -36.45 -0.53
C VAL A 23 -7.01 -36.10 0.79
N GLY A 24 -5.81 -35.51 0.70
CA GLY A 24 -5.11 -34.91 1.84
C GLY A 24 -5.14 -33.39 1.73
N TYR A 25 -5.32 -32.71 2.85
CA TYR A 25 -5.34 -31.24 2.92
C TYR A 25 -4.22 -30.71 3.76
N GLY A 26 -3.59 -29.62 3.29
CA GLY A 26 -2.65 -28.81 4.08
C GLY A 26 -3.36 -27.94 5.12
N LYS A 27 -2.55 -27.20 5.89
CA LYS A 27 -3.04 -26.19 6.85
C LYS A 27 -3.82 -25.10 6.10
N ALA A 28 -4.97 -24.69 6.64
CA ALA A 28 -5.68 -23.53 6.12
C ALA A 28 -4.95 -22.24 6.48
N ILE A 29 -4.87 -21.32 5.52
CA ILE A 29 -4.38 -19.95 5.71
C ILE A 29 -5.55 -19.00 5.50
N LYS A 30 -5.69 -18.03 6.38
CA LYS A 30 -6.65 -16.93 6.24
C LYS A 30 -6.06 -15.88 5.32
N ILE A 31 -6.80 -15.45 4.33
CA ILE A 31 -6.44 -14.33 3.44
C ILE A 31 -7.60 -13.35 3.37
N ILE A 32 -7.28 -12.09 3.08
CA ILE A 32 -8.26 -11.05 2.75
C ILE A 32 -7.95 -10.58 1.34
N THR A 33 -8.96 -10.56 0.48
CA THR A 33 -8.83 -9.97 -0.85
C THR A 33 -8.79 -8.45 -0.75
N LEU A 34 -8.03 -7.82 -1.65
CA LEU A 34 -7.98 -6.36 -1.72
C LEU A 34 -9.35 -5.77 -2.07
N PRO A 35 -9.67 -4.57 -1.58
CA PRO A 35 -10.77 -3.79 -2.14
C PRO A 35 -10.42 -3.36 -3.58
N VAL A 36 -11.43 -3.08 -4.35
CA VAL A 36 -11.28 -2.47 -5.67
C VAL A 36 -10.68 -1.07 -5.50
N GLY A 37 -9.71 -0.71 -6.32
CA GLY A 37 -9.14 0.63 -6.38
C GLY A 37 -10.19 1.68 -6.75
N LYS A 38 -9.96 2.92 -6.34
CA LYS A 38 -10.86 4.05 -6.57
C LYS A 38 -10.10 5.24 -7.16
N VAL A 39 -9.25 4.98 -8.14
CA VAL A 39 -8.62 6.02 -8.94
C VAL A 39 -9.69 6.59 -9.88
N ILE A 40 -9.83 7.91 -9.88
CA ILE A 40 -10.68 8.64 -10.83
C ILE A 40 -9.81 9.42 -11.80
N TRP A 41 -10.35 9.82 -12.93
CA TRP A 41 -9.62 10.59 -13.92
C TRP A 41 -10.48 11.65 -14.61
N SER A 42 -9.79 12.63 -15.18
CA SER A 42 -10.34 13.64 -16.09
C SER A 42 -9.30 13.99 -17.15
N TYR A 43 -9.76 14.35 -18.34
CA TYR A 43 -8.91 14.85 -19.42
C TYR A 43 -9.57 16.05 -20.11
N ASP A 44 -8.79 17.09 -20.37
CA ASP A 44 -9.28 18.36 -20.92
C ASP A 44 -9.65 18.33 -22.39
N ASN A 45 -9.27 17.24 -23.11
CA ASN A 45 -9.47 17.09 -24.56
C ASN A 45 -8.87 18.27 -25.37
N GLY A 46 -7.71 18.78 -24.94
CA GLY A 46 -7.04 19.95 -25.53
C GLY A 46 -6.31 19.71 -26.84
N ALA A 47 -6.27 18.46 -27.34
CA ALA A 47 -5.61 18.07 -28.58
C ALA A 47 -6.57 18.03 -29.78
N ASP A 48 -6.11 17.58 -30.94
CA ASP A 48 -6.98 17.21 -32.05
C ASP A 48 -7.80 15.94 -31.74
N ALA A 49 -8.84 15.68 -32.54
CA ALA A 49 -9.78 14.58 -32.31
C ALA A 49 -9.09 13.20 -32.26
N ALA A 50 -8.06 12.97 -33.06
CA ALA A 50 -7.37 11.69 -33.10
C ALA A 50 -6.47 11.49 -31.87
N ALA A 51 -5.75 12.53 -31.43
CA ALA A 51 -4.95 12.52 -30.20
C ALA A 51 -5.86 12.41 -28.96
N ASN A 52 -6.97 13.16 -28.92
CA ASN A 52 -7.95 13.06 -27.83
C ASN A 52 -8.49 11.63 -27.71
N ALA A 53 -8.83 10.97 -28.82
CA ALA A 53 -9.32 9.59 -28.79
C ALA A 53 -8.26 8.62 -28.21
N ARG A 54 -6.99 8.76 -28.63
CA ARG A 54 -5.90 7.91 -28.10
C ARG A 54 -5.64 8.15 -26.62
N ILE A 55 -5.59 9.43 -26.20
CA ILE A 55 -5.30 9.78 -24.81
C ILE A 55 -6.44 9.32 -23.90
N ASN A 56 -7.71 9.57 -24.26
CA ASN A 56 -8.86 9.09 -23.50
C ASN A 56 -8.82 7.57 -23.30
N ALA A 57 -8.62 6.81 -24.41
CA ALA A 57 -8.53 5.35 -24.34
C ALA A 57 -7.36 4.87 -23.47
N ALA A 58 -6.19 5.52 -23.57
CA ALA A 58 -5.02 5.20 -22.76
C ALA A 58 -5.22 5.47 -21.27
N VAL A 59 -5.86 6.57 -20.92
CA VAL A 59 -6.15 6.94 -19.52
C VAL A 59 -7.19 6.00 -18.93
N GLU A 60 -8.27 5.75 -19.65
CA GLU A 60 -9.33 4.82 -19.23
C GLU A 60 -8.76 3.43 -18.95
N ASP A 61 -7.95 2.90 -19.87
CA ASP A 61 -7.34 1.58 -19.74
C ASP A 61 -6.32 1.53 -18.60
N ALA A 62 -5.45 2.54 -18.45
CA ALA A 62 -4.49 2.60 -17.33
C ALA A 62 -5.20 2.66 -15.96
N VAL A 63 -6.24 3.46 -15.84
CA VAL A 63 -7.05 3.54 -14.61
C VAL A 63 -7.79 2.23 -14.35
N TYR A 64 -8.27 1.52 -15.38
CA TYR A 64 -8.83 0.17 -15.24
C TYR A 64 -7.81 -0.80 -14.62
N TYR A 65 -6.55 -0.81 -15.09
CA TYR A 65 -5.51 -1.67 -14.49
C TYR A 65 -5.24 -1.31 -13.03
N LEU A 66 -5.11 -0.03 -12.69
CA LEU A 66 -4.92 0.37 -11.30
C LEU A 66 -6.11 -0.04 -10.43
N ASN A 67 -7.35 0.20 -10.88
CA ASN A 67 -8.54 -0.15 -10.11
C ASN A 67 -8.77 -1.65 -9.98
N THR A 68 -8.27 -2.45 -10.94
CA THR A 68 -8.38 -3.90 -10.91
C THR A 68 -7.31 -4.55 -10.04
N TRP A 69 -6.08 -4.06 -10.08
CA TRP A 69 -4.92 -4.72 -9.47
C TRP A 69 -4.33 -3.99 -8.26
N THR A 70 -4.90 -2.84 -7.89
CA THR A 70 -4.49 -2.10 -6.70
C THR A 70 -5.69 -1.71 -5.85
N SER A 71 -5.39 -1.31 -4.63
CA SER A 71 -6.35 -0.71 -3.70
C SER A 71 -6.16 0.80 -3.55
N ILE A 72 -5.53 1.45 -4.52
CA ILE A 72 -5.29 2.89 -4.50
C ILE A 72 -6.62 3.62 -4.39
N ASN A 73 -6.71 4.53 -3.42
CA ASN A 73 -7.91 5.31 -3.14
C ASN A 73 -7.56 6.80 -3.03
N GLY A 74 -8.43 7.65 -3.55
CA GLY A 74 -8.29 9.10 -3.46
C GLY A 74 -7.34 9.74 -4.49
N LEU A 75 -6.76 8.97 -5.41
CA LEU A 75 -5.96 9.49 -6.50
C LEU A 75 -6.88 9.97 -7.63
N HIS A 76 -6.63 11.20 -8.11
CA HIS A 76 -7.25 11.77 -9.30
C HIS A 76 -6.16 11.97 -10.38
N ALA A 77 -6.22 11.19 -11.45
CA ALA A 77 -5.42 11.38 -12.65
C ALA A 77 -6.01 12.59 -13.44
N ASN A 78 -5.49 13.77 -13.17
CA ASN A 78 -5.91 15.02 -13.82
C ASN A 78 -5.03 15.29 -15.04
N VAL A 79 -5.49 14.84 -16.20
CA VAL A 79 -4.73 14.79 -17.45
C VAL A 79 -4.99 16.02 -18.31
N HIS A 80 -3.92 16.56 -18.87
CA HIS A 80 -3.93 17.72 -19.76
C HIS A 80 -3.15 17.44 -21.04
N TYR A 81 -3.60 18.02 -22.15
CA TYR A 81 -2.78 18.01 -23.35
C TYR A 81 -1.70 19.09 -23.26
N GLY A 82 -0.45 18.66 -23.34
CA GLY A 82 0.71 19.53 -23.28
C GLY A 82 1.40 19.65 -24.64
N SER A 83 1.03 20.63 -25.48
CA SER A 83 1.61 20.80 -26.82
C SER A 83 3.13 21.01 -26.81
N GLY A 84 3.70 21.51 -25.71
CA GLY A 84 5.15 21.67 -25.50
C GLY A 84 5.81 20.53 -24.71
N THR A 85 5.06 19.51 -24.29
CA THR A 85 5.59 18.35 -23.59
C THR A 85 6.08 17.33 -24.63
N PRO A 86 7.38 16.93 -24.63
CA PRO A 86 7.89 16.04 -25.68
C PRO A 86 7.32 14.61 -25.59
N THR A 87 7.04 14.14 -24.40
CA THR A 87 6.51 12.80 -24.08
C THR A 87 5.25 12.90 -23.25
N ALA A 88 5.37 12.60 -21.97
CA ALA A 88 4.41 12.87 -20.91
C ALA A 88 5.17 13.24 -19.64
N ASP A 89 4.48 13.80 -18.68
CA ASP A 89 4.98 14.01 -17.32
C ASP A 89 3.85 14.01 -16.30
N CYS A 90 4.17 13.70 -15.04
CA CYS A 90 3.22 13.75 -13.96
C CYS A 90 3.87 14.20 -12.65
N SER A 91 3.15 15.05 -11.92
CA SER A 91 3.52 15.45 -10.57
C SER A 91 2.97 14.47 -9.54
N TYR A 92 3.60 14.42 -8.38
CA TYR A 92 3.01 13.77 -7.22
C TYR A 92 1.60 14.30 -6.99
N GLY A 93 0.63 13.38 -6.86
CA GLY A 93 -0.78 13.75 -6.69
C GLY A 93 -1.62 13.73 -7.96
N GLY A 94 -1.01 13.47 -9.15
CA GLY A 94 -1.76 13.10 -10.35
C GLY A 94 -2.04 14.21 -11.35
N TRP A 95 -1.44 15.41 -11.23
CA TRP A 95 -1.46 16.38 -12.31
C TRP A 95 -0.51 15.95 -13.42
N MET A 96 -1.04 15.65 -14.59
CA MET A 96 -0.36 14.98 -15.69
C MET A 96 -0.48 15.75 -17.01
N ARG A 97 0.59 15.77 -17.82
CA ARG A 97 0.53 16.23 -19.22
C ARG A 97 0.91 15.11 -20.18
N VAL A 98 0.21 15.06 -21.30
CA VAL A 98 0.51 14.16 -22.40
C VAL A 98 0.80 14.98 -23.65
N GLY A 99 1.96 14.75 -24.26
CA GLY A 99 2.43 15.53 -25.41
C GLY A 99 1.86 15.08 -26.76
N PRO A 100 2.26 15.78 -27.83
CA PRO A 100 1.75 15.55 -29.19
C PRO A 100 2.27 14.25 -29.84
N ASN A 101 3.35 13.64 -29.31
CA ASN A 101 3.92 12.45 -29.90
C ASN A 101 3.03 11.23 -29.66
N ALA A 102 2.41 10.72 -30.72
CA ALA A 102 1.48 9.59 -30.66
C ALA A 102 2.09 8.31 -30.04
N SER A 103 3.41 8.15 -30.09
CA SER A 103 4.11 7.01 -29.49
C SER A 103 3.99 6.98 -27.96
N TYR A 104 3.67 8.10 -27.34
CA TYR A 104 3.47 8.25 -25.90
C TYR A 104 2.00 8.43 -25.50
N GLN A 105 1.08 8.43 -26.46
CA GLN A 105 -0.37 8.49 -26.19
C GLN A 105 -0.92 7.05 -26.05
N ARG A 106 -0.41 6.31 -25.06
CA ARG A 106 -0.60 4.86 -24.88
C ARG A 106 -0.76 4.52 -23.38
N THR A 107 -1.41 3.40 -23.11
CA THR A 107 -1.67 2.89 -21.75
C THR A 107 -0.39 2.76 -20.91
N GLY A 108 0.68 2.21 -21.47
CA GLY A 108 1.94 2.06 -20.74
C GLY A 108 2.56 3.39 -20.32
N THR A 109 2.45 4.44 -21.16
CA THR A 109 2.89 5.79 -20.80
C THR A 109 2.06 6.33 -19.64
N ILE A 110 0.73 6.20 -19.70
CA ILE A 110 -0.14 6.68 -18.60
C ILE A 110 0.13 5.91 -17.30
N LEU A 111 0.34 4.59 -17.35
CA LEU A 111 0.74 3.80 -16.19
C LEU A 111 2.07 4.27 -15.60
N HIS A 112 3.06 4.57 -16.45
CA HIS A 112 4.34 5.15 -16.03
C HIS A 112 4.13 6.47 -15.28
N GLU A 113 3.36 7.38 -15.86
CA GLU A 113 3.07 8.69 -15.26
C GLU A 113 2.28 8.55 -13.95
N LEU A 114 1.38 7.59 -13.86
CA LEU A 114 0.68 7.28 -12.60
C LEU A 114 1.65 6.74 -11.52
N GLY A 115 2.77 6.15 -11.90
CA GLY A 115 3.87 5.85 -10.99
C GLY A 115 4.44 7.11 -10.33
N HIS A 116 4.63 8.18 -11.08
CA HIS A 116 5.02 9.48 -10.54
C HIS A 116 3.93 10.07 -9.63
N ALA A 117 2.66 9.92 -10.01
CA ALA A 117 1.54 10.37 -9.20
C ALA A 117 1.52 9.76 -7.80
N ILE A 118 1.93 8.50 -7.67
CA ILE A 118 1.95 7.76 -6.41
C ILE A 118 3.30 7.81 -5.68
N GLY A 119 4.30 8.50 -6.23
CA GLY A 119 5.54 8.79 -5.52
C GLY A 119 6.82 8.21 -6.11
N VAL A 120 6.78 7.38 -7.16
CA VAL A 120 8.00 6.96 -7.86
C VAL A 120 8.66 8.19 -8.48
N GLY A 121 9.89 8.49 -8.09
CA GLY A 121 10.63 9.66 -8.59
C GLY A 121 10.17 11.01 -8.05
N THR A 122 9.01 11.11 -7.42
CA THR A 122 8.40 12.38 -7.00
C THR A 122 8.28 12.54 -5.48
N HIS A 123 8.35 11.46 -4.74
CA HIS A 123 8.28 11.49 -3.27
C HIS A 123 9.66 11.26 -2.65
N SER A 124 9.94 11.90 -1.51
CA SER A 124 11.23 11.84 -0.81
C SER A 124 11.62 10.42 -0.36
N MET A 125 10.67 9.53 -0.15
CA MET A 125 10.97 8.10 0.13
C MET A 125 11.57 7.38 -1.07
N TRP A 126 11.30 7.83 -2.28
CA TRP A 126 11.90 7.27 -3.48
C TRP A 126 13.28 7.88 -3.76
N ASN A 127 13.39 9.19 -3.78
CA ASN A 127 14.56 9.89 -4.29
C ASN A 127 15.56 10.40 -3.23
N GLY A 128 15.51 9.87 -2.01
CA GLY A 128 16.59 10.07 -1.08
C GLY A 128 16.34 11.00 0.09
N GLY A 129 15.13 10.99 0.60
CA GLY A 129 14.83 11.59 1.91
C GLY A 129 15.60 10.96 3.07
N SER A 130 15.37 11.43 4.27
CA SER A 130 16.08 11.01 5.50
C SER A 130 15.87 9.54 5.89
N THR A 131 14.90 8.86 5.29
CA THR A 131 14.63 7.43 5.48
C THR A 131 14.38 6.77 4.13
N PRO A 132 15.39 6.62 3.27
CA PRO A 132 15.21 6.03 1.95
C PRO A 132 14.89 4.55 2.07
N MET A 133 13.80 4.13 1.44
CA MET A 133 13.47 2.71 1.26
C MET A 133 14.31 2.07 0.15
N ARG A 134 15.46 2.65 -0.14
CA ARG A 134 16.38 2.21 -1.21
C ARG A 134 17.76 1.94 -0.66
N GLU A 135 18.53 1.11 -1.35
CA GLU A 135 19.92 0.77 -0.99
C GLU A 135 20.80 2.00 -0.83
N GLY A 136 20.65 2.98 -1.73
CA GLY A 136 21.34 4.28 -1.67
C GLY A 136 20.34 5.43 -1.76
N SER A 137 20.76 6.61 -1.30
CA SER A 137 19.94 7.82 -1.39
C SER A 137 19.64 8.14 -2.86
N GLY A 138 18.40 8.00 -3.29
CA GLY A 138 17.93 8.27 -4.64
C GLY A 138 18.42 7.31 -5.73
N THR A 139 19.11 6.21 -5.39
CA THR A 139 19.66 5.26 -6.35
C THR A 139 19.62 3.83 -5.81
N GLY A 140 19.93 2.85 -6.67
CA GLY A 140 19.98 1.45 -6.30
C GLY A 140 18.60 0.77 -6.32
N TYR A 141 18.48 -0.33 -5.62
CA TYR A 141 17.23 -1.09 -5.60
C TYR A 141 16.33 -0.69 -4.43
N TRP A 142 15.03 -0.89 -4.64
CA TRP A 142 14.04 -0.78 -3.56
C TRP A 142 14.23 -1.89 -2.54
N THR A 143 14.30 -1.53 -1.28
CA THR A 143 14.57 -2.49 -0.19
C THR A 143 13.30 -3.09 0.41
N GLY A 144 12.10 -2.67 -0.01
CA GLY A 144 10.82 -3.21 0.41
C GLY A 144 10.63 -4.69 0.05
N ASP A 145 10.11 -5.49 1.00
CA ASP A 145 9.94 -6.94 0.79
C ASP A 145 8.81 -7.24 -0.18
N ARG A 146 7.77 -6.40 -0.21
CA ARG A 146 6.58 -6.61 -1.05
C ARG A 146 6.91 -6.38 -2.52
N ALA A 147 7.52 -5.24 -2.85
CA ALA A 147 7.94 -4.97 -4.22
C ALA A 147 9.01 -5.97 -4.67
N THR A 148 9.97 -6.34 -3.80
CA THR A 148 10.95 -7.38 -4.09
C THR A 148 10.29 -8.72 -4.39
N ALA A 149 9.29 -9.12 -3.60
CA ALA A 149 8.56 -10.38 -3.83
C ALA A 149 7.76 -10.33 -5.15
N ALA A 150 7.12 -9.21 -5.47
CA ALA A 150 6.39 -9.03 -6.72
C ALA A 150 7.30 -9.16 -7.95
N VAL A 151 8.45 -8.47 -7.96
CA VAL A 151 9.42 -8.57 -9.06
C VAL A 151 9.93 -10.00 -9.22
N ARG A 152 10.30 -10.66 -8.12
CA ARG A 152 10.76 -12.06 -8.15
C ARG A 152 9.71 -13.02 -8.67
N PHE A 153 8.45 -12.78 -8.35
CA PHE A 153 7.33 -13.58 -8.87
C PHE A 153 7.22 -13.44 -10.38
N PHE A 154 7.19 -12.22 -10.91
CA PHE A 154 7.05 -11.97 -12.34
C PHE A 154 8.26 -12.40 -13.16
N ASP A 155 9.48 -12.25 -12.61
CA ASP A 155 10.72 -12.68 -13.25
C ASP A 155 10.98 -14.19 -13.11
N ASN A 156 10.18 -14.90 -12.32
CA ASN A 156 10.46 -16.28 -11.90
C ASN A 156 11.89 -16.44 -11.36
N SER A 157 12.31 -15.54 -10.49
CA SER A 157 13.69 -15.43 -9.99
C SER A 157 13.71 -15.24 -8.48
N THR A 158 14.71 -15.80 -7.81
CA THR A 158 14.94 -15.61 -6.37
C THR A 158 15.84 -14.42 -6.06
N THR A 159 16.46 -13.81 -7.09
CA THR A 159 17.48 -12.76 -6.92
C THR A 159 17.10 -11.42 -7.53
N SER A 160 16.06 -11.35 -8.36
CA SER A 160 15.60 -10.12 -8.98
C SER A 160 15.23 -9.06 -7.93
N LYS A 161 15.43 -7.81 -8.31
CA LYS A 161 15.19 -6.64 -7.47
C LYS A 161 14.49 -5.57 -8.28
N LEU A 162 13.66 -4.76 -7.62
CA LEU A 162 13.16 -3.53 -8.20
C LEU A 162 14.26 -2.47 -8.09
N ASN A 163 14.81 -2.07 -9.20
CA ASN A 163 15.85 -1.03 -9.28
C ASN A 163 15.23 0.31 -9.69
N GLY A 164 16.03 1.36 -9.63
CA GLY A 164 15.63 2.66 -10.14
C GLY A 164 16.73 3.71 -10.00
N ASP A 165 16.57 4.81 -10.73
CA ASP A 165 17.31 6.06 -10.52
C ASP A 165 16.50 7.03 -9.64
N GLY A 166 16.84 8.30 -9.64
CA GLY A 166 16.10 9.33 -8.89
C GLY A 166 14.67 9.56 -9.36
N THR A 167 14.32 9.07 -10.56
CA THR A 167 13.04 9.37 -11.20
C THR A 167 12.25 8.11 -11.57
N HIS A 168 12.91 7.08 -12.05
CA HIS A 168 12.29 5.93 -12.69
C HIS A 168 12.55 4.63 -11.94
N MET A 169 11.75 3.61 -12.21
CA MET A 169 11.94 2.26 -11.71
C MET A 169 12.05 1.25 -12.86
N TRP A 170 12.73 0.13 -12.61
CA TRP A 170 12.79 -1.05 -13.49
C TRP A 170 13.09 -2.33 -12.71
N PRO A 171 12.65 -3.53 -13.20
CA PRO A 171 11.79 -3.77 -14.37
C PRO A 171 10.36 -3.26 -14.17
N TYR A 172 9.56 -3.37 -15.22
CA TYR A 172 8.11 -3.05 -15.27
C TYR A 172 7.73 -1.57 -15.10
N GLY A 173 8.71 -0.64 -15.16
CA GLY A 173 8.46 0.81 -15.06
C GLY A 173 7.86 1.44 -16.31
N VAL A 174 7.98 0.76 -17.45
CA VAL A 174 7.55 1.26 -18.78
C VAL A 174 8.14 2.65 -19.07
N ASN A 175 9.47 2.78 -18.91
CA ASN A 175 10.18 4.08 -18.96
C ASN A 175 10.31 4.68 -20.36
N GLY A 176 9.82 3.99 -21.37
CA GLY A 176 9.84 4.48 -22.74
C GLY A 176 8.86 3.72 -23.62
N ALA A 177 8.47 4.35 -24.74
CA ALA A 177 7.52 3.75 -25.69
C ALA A 177 7.98 2.38 -26.24
N HIS A 178 9.29 2.12 -26.25
CA HIS A 178 9.87 0.85 -26.68
C HIS A 178 9.68 -0.29 -25.67
N GLU A 179 9.47 0.02 -24.39
CA GLU A 179 9.17 -0.96 -23.35
C GLU A 179 7.68 -1.34 -23.33
N ASP A 180 6.83 -0.49 -23.90
CA ASP A 180 5.39 -0.71 -23.97
C ASP A 180 5.02 -1.73 -25.04
N THR A 181 4.94 -2.99 -24.65
CA THR A 181 4.56 -4.09 -25.55
C THR A 181 3.05 -4.17 -25.78
N GLY A 182 2.24 -3.41 -25.06
CA GLY A 182 0.77 -3.48 -25.10
C GLY A 182 0.20 -4.74 -24.45
N SER A 183 1.01 -5.52 -23.71
CA SER A 183 0.54 -6.77 -23.14
C SER A 183 -0.16 -6.56 -21.81
N THR A 184 -1.26 -7.28 -21.60
CA THR A 184 -1.98 -7.34 -20.32
C THR A 184 -1.06 -7.70 -19.16
N MET A 185 -0.11 -8.63 -19.37
CA MET A 185 0.83 -9.05 -18.35
C MET A 185 1.73 -7.90 -17.91
N LEU A 186 2.25 -7.08 -18.83
CA LEU A 186 3.08 -5.92 -18.52
C LEU A 186 2.31 -4.90 -17.68
N TYR A 187 1.10 -4.55 -18.08
CA TYR A 187 0.28 -3.56 -17.39
C TYR A 187 -0.17 -4.03 -16.01
N MET A 188 -0.56 -5.31 -15.92
CA MET A 188 -0.86 -5.95 -14.63
C MET A 188 0.36 -5.97 -13.71
N SER A 189 1.54 -6.36 -14.21
CA SER A 189 2.78 -6.40 -13.41
C SER A 189 3.15 -5.02 -12.89
N ASN A 190 3.04 -3.99 -13.72
CA ASN A 190 3.26 -2.60 -13.32
C ASN A 190 2.32 -2.20 -12.17
N ALA A 191 1.02 -2.42 -12.33
CA ALA A 191 0.02 -2.10 -11.30
C ALA A 191 0.27 -2.87 -9.99
N VAL A 192 0.57 -4.17 -10.05
CA VAL A 192 0.87 -5.00 -8.86
C VAL A 192 2.13 -4.50 -8.15
N ILE A 193 3.15 -4.04 -8.88
CA ILE A 193 4.35 -3.45 -8.27
C ILE A 193 4.00 -2.12 -7.58
N TYR A 194 3.12 -1.30 -8.14
CA TYR A 194 2.64 -0.09 -7.46
C TYR A 194 1.89 -0.41 -6.17
N GLN A 195 1.05 -1.43 -6.17
CA GLN A 195 0.43 -1.95 -4.95
C GLN A 195 1.49 -2.35 -3.92
N ALA A 196 2.48 -3.12 -4.35
CA ALA A 196 3.53 -3.61 -3.48
C ALA A 196 4.43 -2.49 -2.91
N LEU A 197 4.73 -1.45 -3.70
CA LEU A 197 5.42 -0.25 -3.25
C LEU A 197 4.63 0.46 -2.14
N GLY A 198 3.31 0.57 -2.29
CA GLY A 198 2.45 1.12 -1.25
C GLY A 198 2.43 0.28 0.01
N GLU A 199 2.41 -1.04 -0.12
CA GLU A 199 2.50 -1.98 1.00
C GLU A 199 3.85 -1.90 1.73
N ASP A 200 4.91 -1.53 1.04
CA ASP A 200 6.22 -1.22 1.61
C ASP A 200 6.31 0.18 2.21
N GLY A 201 5.30 1.04 1.99
CA GLY A 201 5.19 2.35 2.61
C GLY A 201 5.49 3.54 1.70
N LEU A 202 5.62 3.37 0.36
CA LEU A 202 5.67 4.54 -0.54
C LEU A 202 4.28 5.20 -0.53
N PRO A 203 4.12 6.42 0.03
CA PRO A 203 2.81 6.98 0.26
C PRO A 203 2.23 7.56 -1.01
N PRO A 204 1.14 7.03 -1.54
CA PRO A 204 0.39 7.69 -2.60
C PRO A 204 -0.42 8.84 -2.03
N THR A 205 -0.81 9.75 -2.88
CA THR A 205 -1.86 10.73 -2.55
C THR A 205 -3.17 9.99 -2.30
N GLY A 206 -3.72 10.09 -1.10
CA GLY A 206 -4.95 9.40 -0.71
C GLY A 206 -4.78 8.05 -0.01
N GLY A 207 -3.57 7.51 0.04
CA GLY A 207 -3.27 6.28 0.79
C GLY A 207 -3.52 4.99 0.01
N PHE A 208 -2.70 3.98 0.31
CA PHE A 208 -2.92 2.61 -0.12
C PHE A 208 -3.73 1.85 0.91
N CYS A 209 -4.62 1.03 0.44
CA CYS A 209 -5.22 0.01 1.25
C CYS A 209 -4.29 -1.19 1.31
N THR A 210 -3.63 -1.40 2.43
CA THR A 210 -2.74 -2.55 2.54
C THR A 210 -3.18 -3.50 3.63
N PRO A 211 -3.61 -4.71 3.28
CA PRO A 211 -3.64 -5.81 4.23
C PRO A 211 -2.21 -6.37 4.41
N ALA A 212 -1.22 -5.52 4.70
CA ALA A 212 0.16 -5.95 4.88
C ALA A 212 0.32 -6.98 6.01
N TYR A 213 -0.64 -7.00 6.94
CA TYR A 213 -0.74 -7.97 8.00
C TYR A 213 -2.17 -8.51 8.07
N VAL A 214 -2.31 -9.82 7.96
CA VAL A 214 -3.53 -10.49 8.35
C VAL A 214 -3.45 -10.70 9.86
N PHE A 215 -3.83 -9.66 10.61
CA PHE A 215 -4.17 -9.87 12.01
C PHE A 215 -5.46 -10.72 12.05
N GLU A 216 -5.49 -11.71 12.89
CA GLU A 216 -6.73 -12.42 13.14
C GLU A 216 -7.71 -11.44 13.77
N GLN A 217 -8.75 -11.09 13.04
CA GLN A 217 -9.66 -9.99 13.37
C GLN A 217 -10.82 -10.43 14.27
N GLU A 218 -10.56 -11.39 15.13
CA GLU A 218 -11.54 -11.83 16.10
C GLU A 218 -11.31 -11.09 17.40
N ASP A 219 -12.36 -10.61 18.04
CA ASP A 219 -12.33 -9.99 19.37
C ASP A 219 -11.82 -10.94 20.47
N THR A 220 -11.30 -12.09 20.09
CA THR A 220 -10.75 -13.12 20.95
C THR A 220 -9.22 -13.09 21.01
N ILE A 221 -8.56 -12.40 20.04
CA ILE A 221 -7.10 -12.37 19.98
C ILE A 221 -6.59 -11.04 20.49
N LYS A 222 -5.84 -11.11 21.58
CA LYS A 222 -5.19 -9.97 22.21
C LYS A 222 -3.78 -9.81 21.67
N TYR A 223 -3.45 -8.59 21.30
CA TYR A 223 -2.12 -8.17 20.90
C TYR A 223 -1.49 -7.29 21.97
N TYR A 224 -0.18 -7.36 22.07
CA TYR A 224 0.60 -6.55 22.99
C TYR A 224 1.62 -5.76 22.20
N ILE A 225 1.58 -4.43 22.31
CA ILE A 225 2.44 -3.54 21.55
C ILE A 225 3.66 -3.23 22.40
N LYS A 226 4.80 -3.75 21.99
CA LYS A 226 6.09 -3.60 22.67
C LYS A 226 6.98 -2.62 21.91
N SER A 227 7.67 -1.74 22.61
CA SER A 227 8.70 -0.88 22.01
C SER A 227 10.00 -1.66 21.85
N GLU A 228 10.61 -1.55 20.68
CA GLU A 228 11.95 -2.06 20.38
C GLU A 228 13.01 -0.94 20.39
N HIS A 229 12.67 0.26 20.86
CA HIS A 229 13.56 1.42 20.80
C HIS A 229 14.61 1.39 21.92
N GLN A 230 15.83 1.05 21.56
CA GLN A 230 16.95 0.85 22.51
C GLN A 230 17.47 2.16 23.15
N ASN A 231 17.46 3.27 22.42
CA ASN A 231 18.13 4.51 22.82
C ASN A 231 17.48 5.25 24.00
N TYR A 232 16.25 4.90 24.36
CA TYR A 232 15.53 5.52 25.48
C TYR A 232 15.16 4.52 26.58
N GLY A 233 15.74 3.32 26.58
CA GLY A 233 15.43 2.29 27.57
C GLY A 233 14.01 1.73 27.47
N LEU A 234 13.32 1.91 26.31
CA LEU A 234 11.93 1.51 26.13
C LEU A 234 11.76 0.10 25.56
N TYR A 235 12.83 -0.60 25.21
CA TYR A 235 12.77 -1.92 24.56
C TYR A 235 12.11 -3.03 25.41
N THR A 236 11.90 -2.77 26.71
CA THR A 236 11.12 -3.63 27.60
C THR A 236 9.76 -3.05 27.93
N SER A 237 9.36 -1.96 27.25
CA SER A 237 8.12 -1.26 27.58
C SER A 237 6.99 -1.70 26.65
N TYR A 238 5.81 -1.79 27.24
CA TYR A 238 4.56 -2.09 26.53
C TYR A 238 3.64 -0.87 26.54
N LEU A 239 2.85 -0.73 25.49
CA LEU A 239 1.84 0.31 25.37
C LEU A 239 0.65 -0.04 26.27
N VAL A 240 0.36 0.80 27.25
CA VAL A 240 -0.69 0.59 28.24
C VAL A 240 -1.65 1.78 28.24
N GLN A 241 -2.94 1.52 28.40
CA GLN A 241 -3.90 2.55 28.74
C GLN A 241 -3.96 2.70 30.27
N ASN A 242 -3.49 3.84 30.78
CA ASN A 242 -3.58 4.09 32.20
C ASN A 242 -5.01 4.38 32.69
N GLU A 243 -5.21 4.55 33.98
CA GLU A 243 -6.54 4.77 34.61
C GLU A 243 -7.21 6.06 34.13
N ASN A 244 -6.43 7.03 33.65
CA ASN A 244 -6.93 8.31 33.15
C ASN A 244 -7.24 8.27 31.62
N GLY A 245 -7.15 7.10 30.99
CA GLY A 245 -7.36 6.92 29.55
C GLY A 245 -6.19 7.39 28.67
N HIS A 246 -5.03 7.68 29.28
CA HIS A 246 -3.84 8.07 28.50
C HIS A 246 -3.05 6.84 28.08
N LEU A 247 -2.41 6.92 26.92
CA LEU A 247 -1.45 5.94 26.44
C LEU A 247 -0.08 6.24 27.03
N VAL A 248 0.49 5.25 27.69
CA VAL A 248 1.82 5.32 28.32
C VAL A 248 2.65 4.09 27.96
N TRP A 249 3.96 4.25 27.93
CA TRP A 249 4.89 3.14 27.85
C TRP A 249 5.27 2.70 29.26
N GLU A 250 4.88 1.50 29.65
CA GLU A 250 5.22 0.92 30.95
C GLU A 250 6.25 -0.18 30.79
N THR A 251 7.31 -0.16 31.61
CA THR A 251 8.29 -1.23 31.67
C THR A 251 7.69 -2.43 32.39
N LEU A 252 7.41 -3.48 31.64
CA LEU A 252 6.80 -4.71 32.11
C LEU A 252 7.60 -5.91 31.60
N THR A 253 7.63 -6.97 32.39
CA THR A 253 8.00 -8.29 31.87
C THR A 253 6.90 -8.81 30.95
N ALA A 254 7.20 -9.83 30.17
CA ALA A 254 6.19 -10.44 29.29
C ALA A 254 4.99 -11.00 30.10
N ASP A 255 5.25 -11.63 31.24
CA ASP A 255 4.21 -12.19 32.09
C ASP A 255 3.32 -11.10 32.71
N GLU A 256 3.92 -9.99 33.16
CA GLU A 256 3.17 -8.83 33.67
C GLU A 256 2.31 -8.19 32.59
N ALA A 257 2.84 -8.04 31.37
CA ALA A 257 2.08 -7.53 30.23
C ALA A 257 0.90 -8.45 29.87
N LEU A 258 1.12 -9.77 29.83
CA LEU A 258 0.08 -10.75 29.54
C LEU A 258 -1.02 -10.79 30.61
N ALA A 259 -0.68 -10.47 31.85
CA ALA A 259 -1.63 -10.36 32.97
C ALA A 259 -2.38 -9.02 33.01
N ASN A 260 -1.92 -8.00 32.26
CA ASN A 260 -2.47 -6.66 32.28
C ASN A 260 -3.43 -6.43 31.09
N GLU A 261 -4.73 -6.48 31.35
CA GLU A 261 -5.76 -6.23 30.33
C GLU A 261 -5.67 -4.82 29.69
N ARG A 262 -5.10 -3.85 30.41
CA ARG A 262 -4.88 -2.48 29.87
C ARG A 262 -3.69 -2.40 28.93
N ALA A 263 -2.80 -3.41 28.90
CA ALA A 263 -1.74 -3.57 27.91
C ALA A 263 -2.18 -4.38 26.70
N ALA A 264 -3.37 -4.97 26.74
CA ALA A 264 -3.93 -5.83 25.70
C ALA A 264 -4.81 -5.04 24.74
N TRP A 265 -4.64 -5.31 23.45
CA TRP A 265 -5.31 -4.60 22.37
C TRP A 265 -5.94 -5.59 21.38
N TYR A 266 -7.15 -5.30 20.95
CA TYR A 266 -7.73 -5.89 19.77
C TYR A 266 -7.39 -5.03 18.56
N ILE A 267 -6.91 -5.64 17.49
CA ILE A 267 -6.56 -4.95 16.25
C ILE A 267 -7.59 -5.36 15.19
N THR A 268 -8.36 -4.39 14.71
CA THR A 268 -9.37 -4.59 13.69
C THR A 268 -8.94 -3.93 12.40
N PHE A 269 -9.05 -4.64 11.29
CA PHE A 269 -8.82 -4.11 9.96
C PHE A 269 -10.15 -3.91 9.23
N ASN A 270 -10.35 -2.73 8.64
CA ASN A 270 -11.50 -2.46 7.81
C ASN A 270 -11.09 -2.54 6.32
N PRO A 271 -11.50 -3.59 5.60
CA PRO A 271 -11.11 -3.79 4.21
C PRO A 271 -11.76 -2.80 3.23
N LYS A 272 -12.78 -2.05 3.64
CA LYS A 272 -13.43 -1.06 2.76
C LYS A 272 -12.63 0.24 2.62
N ASN A 273 -11.90 0.62 3.66
CA ASN A 273 -11.08 1.82 3.68
C ASN A 273 -9.62 1.55 4.06
N CYS A 274 -9.31 0.28 4.39
CA CYS A 274 -7.96 -0.22 4.67
C CYS A 274 -7.25 0.42 5.85
N TYR A 275 -8.00 0.84 6.82
CA TYR A 275 -7.47 1.31 8.08
C TYR A 275 -7.54 0.22 9.15
N TYR A 276 -6.61 0.31 10.08
CA TYR A 276 -6.61 -0.44 11.31
C TYR A 276 -7.13 0.41 12.45
N GLN A 277 -7.78 -0.24 13.40
CA GLN A 277 -8.24 0.35 14.64
C GLN A 277 -7.74 -0.48 15.80
N LEU A 278 -7.31 0.18 16.86
CA LEU A 278 -6.81 -0.46 18.06
C LEU A 278 -7.78 -0.18 19.20
N ARG A 279 -8.36 -1.23 19.78
CA ARG A 279 -9.31 -1.16 20.88
C ARG A 279 -8.73 -1.81 22.12
N ASN A 280 -8.72 -1.11 23.25
CA ASN A 280 -8.22 -1.63 24.51
C ASN A 280 -9.11 -2.77 25.04
N ALA A 281 -8.52 -3.85 25.51
CA ALA A 281 -9.25 -5.02 25.98
C ALA A 281 -9.99 -4.78 27.32
N ALA A 282 -9.42 -3.96 28.20
CA ALA A 282 -10.00 -3.69 29.52
C ALA A 282 -11.18 -2.71 29.46
N THR A 283 -11.08 -1.67 28.61
CA THR A 283 -12.02 -0.53 28.65
C THR A 283 -12.94 -0.48 27.43
N GLY A 284 -12.54 -1.11 26.32
CA GLY A 284 -13.23 -0.98 25.05
C GLY A 284 -12.94 0.35 24.30
N ASP A 285 -12.08 1.20 24.84
CA ASP A 285 -11.72 2.47 24.24
C ASP A 285 -10.81 2.29 23.03
N TYR A 286 -10.90 3.21 22.08
CA TYR A 286 -10.09 3.20 20.88
C TYR A 286 -8.92 4.17 20.98
N VAL A 287 -7.78 3.78 20.42
CA VAL A 287 -6.66 4.70 20.20
C VAL A 287 -7.10 5.79 19.23
N SER A 288 -6.81 7.03 19.58
CA SER A 288 -7.21 8.21 18.81
C SER A 288 -6.05 9.19 18.65
N TYR A 289 -5.87 9.72 17.46
CA TYR A 289 -4.98 10.84 17.21
C TYR A 289 -5.67 12.15 17.65
N VAL A 290 -4.94 12.96 18.40
CA VAL A 290 -5.43 14.28 18.85
C VAL A 290 -4.42 15.33 18.44
N SER A 291 -4.84 16.28 17.63
CA SER A 291 -3.96 17.30 17.03
C SER A 291 -3.52 18.42 18.01
N THR A 292 -4.02 18.42 19.24
CA THR A 292 -3.75 19.49 20.23
C THR A 292 -3.06 18.95 21.47
N GLY A 293 -1.86 19.47 21.76
CA GLY A 293 -1.10 19.18 22.99
C GLY A 293 0.16 18.35 22.76
N THR A 294 0.96 18.23 23.82
CA THR A 294 2.28 17.56 23.80
C THR A 294 2.23 16.05 23.64
N ASN A 295 1.05 15.43 23.73
CA ASN A 295 0.86 13.98 23.64
C ASN A 295 -0.20 13.69 22.57
N GLY A 296 0.20 13.68 21.34
CA GLY A 296 -0.65 13.55 20.16
C GLY A 296 -1.47 12.26 20.02
N ILE A 297 -1.34 11.30 20.95
CA ILE A 297 -2.09 10.03 20.94
C ILE A 297 -2.66 9.75 22.33
N ARG A 298 -3.95 9.47 22.38
CA ARG A 298 -4.65 9.05 23.61
C ARG A 298 -5.73 8.04 23.26
N THR A 299 -6.32 7.42 24.26
CA THR A 299 -7.56 6.67 24.07
C THR A 299 -8.78 7.56 24.27
N VAL A 300 -9.83 7.24 23.55
CA VAL A 300 -11.15 7.85 23.70
C VAL A 300 -12.20 6.76 23.78
N ALA A 301 -13.13 6.93 24.73
CA ALA A 301 -14.32 6.10 24.75
C ALA A 301 -15.18 6.45 23.54
N LYS A 302 -15.48 5.47 22.70
CA LYS A 302 -16.22 5.73 21.48
C LYS A 302 -17.35 4.76 21.24
N ALA A 303 -18.54 5.32 21.18
CA ALA A 303 -19.71 4.65 20.62
C ALA A 303 -19.60 4.53 19.06
N THR A 304 -18.90 5.49 18.42
CA THR A 304 -18.68 5.51 16.98
C THR A 304 -17.24 5.92 16.66
N VAL A 305 -16.59 5.17 15.81
CA VAL A 305 -15.22 5.44 15.34
C VAL A 305 -15.25 6.50 14.23
N GLY A 306 -14.38 7.50 14.33
CA GLY A 306 -14.17 8.55 13.31
C GLY A 306 -12.83 8.40 12.59
N ALA A 307 -12.42 9.47 11.92
CA ALA A 307 -11.17 9.48 11.16
C ALA A 307 -9.91 9.41 12.05
N ASN A 308 -9.98 9.97 13.24
CA ASN A 308 -8.85 10.04 14.17
C ASN A 308 -8.46 8.69 14.79
N GLU A 309 -9.29 7.67 14.67
CA GLU A 309 -9.07 6.31 15.17
C GLU A 309 -8.64 5.35 14.06
N ASN A 310 -8.41 5.86 12.85
CA ASN A 310 -7.97 5.08 11.72
C ASN A 310 -6.45 5.21 11.53
N PHE A 311 -5.75 4.09 11.51
CA PHE A 311 -4.30 4.03 11.40
C PHE A 311 -3.89 3.13 10.23
N HIS A 312 -2.78 3.49 9.61
CA HIS A 312 -2.05 2.57 8.74
C HIS A 312 -1.00 1.84 9.59
N LEU A 313 -0.99 0.52 9.53
CA LEU A 313 0.10 -0.28 10.07
C LEU A 313 1.09 -0.57 8.96
N MET A 314 2.29 -0.05 9.10
CA MET A 314 3.39 -0.29 8.17
C MET A 314 4.41 -1.22 8.81
N ARG A 315 5.01 -2.10 8.00
CA ARG A 315 6.12 -2.93 8.48
C ARG A 315 7.34 -2.05 8.70
N SER A 316 7.75 -1.89 9.95
CA SER A 316 9.05 -1.30 10.24
C SER A 316 10.15 -2.27 9.83
N ARG A 317 11.19 -1.74 9.22
CA ARG A 317 12.49 -2.41 9.10
C ARG A 317 13.39 -1.82 10.17
N VAL A 318 13.74 -2.63 11.12
CA VAL A 318 14.84 -2.38 12.03
C VAL A 318 16.09 -3.02 11.43
#